data_878b28de755a87169408538be0f87efc
#
_entry.id   878b28de755a87169408538be0f87efc
#
_cell.length_a   1.000
_cell.length_b   1.000
_cell.length_c   1.000
_cell.angle_alpha   90.00
_cell.angle_beta   90.00
_cell.angle_gamma   90.00
#
_symmetry.space_group_name_H-M   'P 1'
#
loop_
_entity.id
_entity.type
_entity.pdbx_description
1 polymer ?
#
loop_
_entity_poly.entity_id
_entity_poly.type
_entity_poly.pdbx_seq_one_letter_code
_entity_poly.pdbx_strand_id
1 'polypeptide(L)'
;PPRAFSSGRETVYPVFEVFRELPTPRITGSPGVLRTARLALAATMEALEDAGLDRKALGAKRVGVCVGTTVGSAMNNEEFYKEYRAGRHPDMAPIERFLASNPASVLAREFQARGPCQTVVNACASGTDAVGAGASWIRAGLCDIVLAGGADELCRDL
;
A
#
# COMPACT_ATOMS: atom_id res chain seq x y z
N PRO A 1 -20.97 10.03 4.75
CA PRO A 1 -20.80 11.48 4.80
C PRO A 1 -19.37 11.82 5.20
N PRO A 2 -18.81 12.93 4.68
CA PRO A 2 -17.48 13.37 5.06
C PRO A 2 -17.43 13.69 6.56
N ARG A 3 -16.32 13.34 7.21
CA ARG A 3 -16.08 13.71 8.62
C ARG A 3 -15.04 14.82 8.69
N ALA A 4 -15.10 15.60 9.76
CA ALA A 4 -14.06 16.55 10.07
C ALA A 4 -12.82 15.81 10.60
N PHE A 5 -11.68 16.06 10.00
CA PHE A 5 -10.40 15.53 10.43
C PHE A 5 -9.57 16.65 11.07
N SER A 6 -9.19 16.47 12.34
CA SER A 6 -8.33 17.41 13.02
C SER A 6 -6.86 16.95 12.87
N SER A 7 -6.08 17.72 12.14
CA SER A 7 -4.64 17.55 12.00
C SER A 7 -3.83 18.20 13.12
N GLY A 8 -4.47 18.75 14.16
CA GLY A 8 -3.83 19.62 15.15
C GLY A 8 -3.64 21.07 14.67
N ARG A 9 -4.11 21.40 13.47
CA ARG A 9 -4.15 22.76 12.92
C ARG A 9 -5.46 23.42 13.26
N GLU A 10 -5.54 24.77 13.21
CA GLU A 10 -6.77 25.54 13.47
C GLU A 10 -7.89 25.23 12.46
N THR A 11 -7.53 24.84 11.24
CA THR A 11 -8.49 24.52 10.18
C THR A 11 -8.84 23.03 10.17
N VAL A 12 -10.13 22.74 10.19
CA VAL A 12 -10.68 21.39 10.07
C VAL A 12 -11.12 21.17 8.64
N TYR A 13 -10.58 20.11 8.00
CA TYR A 13 -10.92 19.76 6.63
C TYR A 13 -11.87 18.56 6.58
N PRO A 14 -12.85 18.55 5.65
CA PRO A 14 -13.67 17.35 5.41
C PRO A 14 -12.81 16.27 4.76
N VAL A 15 -12.92 15.04 5.25
CA VAL A 15 -12.23 13.88 4.71
C VAL A 15 -13.19 12.72 4.47
N PHE A 16 -12.82 11.83 3.54
CA PHE A 16 -13.53 10.58 3.28
C PHE A 16 -12.67 9.41 3.79
N GLU A 17 -12.90 9.03 5.02
CA GLU A 17 -12.18 7.94 5.64
C GLU A 17 -12.87 6.60 5.38
N VAL A 18 -12.09 5.55 5.12
CA VAL A 18 -12.58 4.17 5.01
C VAL A 18 -12.74 3.59 6.42
N PHE A 19 -13.99 3.36 6.85
CA PHE A 19 -14.30 2.83 8.19
C PHE A 19 -14.58 1.33 8.21
N ARG A 20 -14.79 0.70 7.06
CA ARG A 20 -15.02 -0.74 7.02
C ARG A 20 -13.78 -1.49 7.49
N GLU A 21 -13.99 -2.69 8.00
CA GLU A 21 -12.90 -3.61 8.31
C GLU A 21 -12.10 -3.92 7.04
N LEU A 22 -10.78 -3.74 7.14
CA LEU A 22 -9.88 -4.02 6.03
C LEU A 22 -9.38 -5.46 6.10
N PRO A 23 -9.21 -6.13 4.96
CA PRO A 23 -8.71 -7.49 4.92
C PRO A 23 -7.33 -7.60 5.56
N THR A 24 -7.07 -8.73 6.20
CA THR A 24 -5.75 -9.10 6.68
C THR A 24 -5.11 -10.02 5.65
N PRO A 25 -3.88 -9.75 5.20
CA PRO A 25 -3.17 -10.65 4.30
C PRO A 25 -3.02 -12.03 4.92
N ARG A 26 -3.11 -13.08 4.10
CA ARG A 26 -2.94 -14.49 4.54
C ARG A 26 -1.50 -14.84 4.87
N ILE A 27 -0.56 -13.98 4.57
CA ILE A 27 0.86 -14.18 4.78
C ILE A 27 1.15 -14.12 6.27
N THR A 28 1.45 -15.30 6.84
CA THR A 28 1.81 -15.46 8.24
C THR A 28 3.25 -15.02 8.50
N GLY A 29 3.51 -14.48 9.69
CA GLY A 29 4.86 -14.22 10.19
C GLY A 29 5.33 -12.76 10.17
N SER A 30 4.48 -11.82 9.81
CA SER A 30 4.80 -10.39 9.96
C SER A 30 4.12 -9.79 11.18
N PRO A 31 4.78 -8.87 11.91
CA PRO A 31 4.13 -8.04 12.92
C PRO A 31 3.12 -7.15 12.18
N GLY A 32 1.86 -7.50 12.18
CA GLY A 32 0.70 -6.81 11.59
C GLY A 32 0.98 -5.89 10.39
N VAL A 33 0.35 -6.15 9.26
CA VAL A 33 0.49 -5.31 8.06
C VAL A 33 -0.21 -3.96 8.28
N LEU A 34 0.48 -2.87 7.94
CA LEU A 34 0.00 -1.50 8.15
C LEU A 34 -1.14 -1.13 7.18
N ARG A 35 -1.84 -0.05 7.54
CA ARG A 35 -3.13 0.32 6.94
C ARG A 35 -3.06 0.59 5.44
N THR A 36 -2.04 1.29 4.94
CA THR A 36 -1.88 1.57 3.50
C THR A 36 -1.85 0.30 2.67
N ALA A 37 -1.09 -0.71 3.09
CA ALA A 37 -1.04 -1.99 2.38
C ALA A 37 -2.35 -2.77 2.47
N ARG A 38 -3.08 -2.66 3.58
CA ARG A 38 -4.43 -3.26 3.73
C ARG A 38 -5.47 -2.56 2.85
N LEU A 39 -5.38 -1.24 2.68
CA LEU A 39 -6.21 -0.49 1.72
C LEU A 39 -5.93 -0.95 0.29
N ALA A 40 -4.64 -1.04 -0.09
CA ALA A 40 -4.25 -1.56 -1.39
C ALA A 40 -4.77 -3.00 -1.62
N LEU A 41 -4.72 -3.85 -0.60
CA LEU A 41 -5.24 -5.22 -0.67
C LEU A 41 -6.76 -5.23 -0.88
N ALA A 42 -7.52 -4.42 -0.15
CA ALA A 42 -8.96 -4.32 -0.29
C ALA A 42 -9.36 -3.90 -1.72
N ALA A 43 -8.75 -2.84 -2.23
CA ALA A 43 -9.00 -2.36 -3.59
C ALA A 43 -8.60 -3.39 -4.65
N THR A 44 -7.49 -4.10 -4.44
CA THR A 44 -7.06 -5.17 -5.36
C THR A 44 -8.04 -6.33 -5.38
N MET A 45 -8.59 -6.74 -4.23
CA MET A 45 -9.59 -7.80 -4.16
C MET A 45 -10.86 -7.42 -4.93
N GLU A 46 -11.34 -6.19 -4.76
CA GLU A 46 -12.49 -5.66 -5.52
C GLU A 46 -12.21 -5.62 -7.03
N ALA A 47 -11.03 -5.13 -7.43
CA ALA A 47 -10.65 -5.09 -8.84
C ALA A 47 -10.56 -6.48 -9.50
N LEU A 48 -10.08 -7.48 -8.75
CA LEU A 48 -10.04 -8.87 -9.24
C LEU A 48 -11.44 -9.48 -9.37
N GLU A 49 -12.32 -9.21 -8.41
CA GLU A 49 -13.72 -9.62 -8.47
C GLU A 49 -14.43 -9.01 -9.67
N ASP A 50 -14.28 -7.69 -9.87
CA ASP A 50 -14.85 -6.96 -11.01
C ASP A 50 -14.32 -7.46 -12.36
N ALA A 51 -13.04 -7.83 -12.42
CA ALA A 51 -12.41 -8.40 -13.60
C ALA A 51 -12.75 -9.89 -13.83
N GLY A 52 -13.45 -10.55 -12.92
CA GLY A 52 -13.72 -11.99 -12.97
C GLY A 52 -12.47 -12.88 -12.86
N LEU A 53 -11.42 -12.37 -12.20
CA LEU A 53 -10.15 -13.06 -12.05
C LEU A 53 -10.02 -13.64 -10.64
N ASP A 54 -9.86 -14.96 -10.57
CA ASP A 54 -9.57 -15.66 -9.32
C ASP A 54 -8.07 -15.93 -9.14
N ARG A 55 -7.69 -16.45 -7.97
CA ARG A 55 -6.29 -16.80 -7.66
C ARG A 55 -5.73 -17.87 -8.60
N LYS A 56 -6.56 -18.77 -9.10
CA LYS A 56 -6.15 -19.82 -10.04
C LYS A 56 -5.79 -19.21 -11.39
N ALA A 57 -6.61 -18.27 -11.88
CA ALA A 57 -6.35 -17.53 -13.09
C ALA A 57 -5.05 -16.72 -13.01
N LEU A 58 -4.81 -16.05 -11.87
CA LEU A 58 -3.56 -15.34 -11.60
C LEU A 58 -2.35 -16.28 -11.57
N GLY A 59 -2.46 -17.44 -10.92
CA GLY A 59 -1.38 -18.41 -10.79
C GLY A 59 -0.89 -18.99 -12.14
N ALA A 60 -1.73 -18.95 -13.18
CA ALA A 60 -1.40 -19.40 -14.53
C ALA A 60 -0.69 -18.30 -15.38
N LYS A 61 -0.52 -17.10 -14.85
CA LYS A 61 0.00 -15.92 -15.55
C LYS A 61 1.21 -15.33 -14.84
N ARG A 62 2.01 -14.57 -15.59
CA ARG A 62 3.05 -13.71 -14.99
C ARG A 62 2.39 -12.41 -14.52
N VAL A 63 2.11 -12.32 -13.25
CA VAL A 63 1.44 -11.15 -12.64
C VAL A 63 2.49 -10.19 -12.13
N GLY A 64 2.44 -8.93 -12.61
CA GLY A 64 3.20 -7.81 -12.06
C GLY A 64 2.39 -7.05 -11.00
N VAL A 65 3.06 -6.34 -10.11
CA VAL A 65 2.43 -5.49 -9.10
C VAL A 65 3.12 -4.13 -9.04
N CYS A 66 2.36 -3.06 -9.24
CA CYS A 66 2.86 -1.69 -9.13
C CYS A 66 1.89 -0.83 -8.30
N VAL A 67 2.32 -0.40 -7.12
CA VAL A 67 1.47 0.41 -6.23
C VAL A 67 2.10 1.77 -5.98
N GLY A 68 1.35 2.82 -6.26
CA GLY A 68 1.71 4.19 -5.93
C GLY A 68 1.29 4.55 -4.51
N THR A 69 2.14 5.26 -3.80
CA THR A 69 1.82 5.84 -2.49
C THR A 69 2.61 7.12 -2.29
N THR A 70 2.08 8.06 -1.51
CA THR A 70 2.81 9.31 -1.19
C THR A 70 3.76 9.07 -0.02
N VAL A 71 3.23 8.68 1.13
CA VAL A 71 4.00 8.43 2.36
C VAL A 71 3.76 7.05 2.94
N GLY A 72 2.80 6.32 2.40
CA GLY A 72 2.37 5.05 2.95
C GLY A 72 1.97 5.19 4.42
N SER A 73 2.37 4.25 5.23
CA SER A 73 2.12 4.25 6.69
C SER A 73 3.28 4.85 7.49
N ALA A 74 3.88 5.97 7.03
CA ALA A 74 5.08 6.56 7.64
C ALA A 74 4.86 6.98 9.11
N MET A 75 3.63 7.38 9.50
CA MET A 75 3.30 7.75 10.87
C MET A 75 3.50 6.61 11.88
N ASN A 76 3.52 5.35 11.42
CA ASN A 76 3.91 4.22 12.26
C ASN A 76 5.30 4.39 12.91
N ASN A 77 6.18 5.19 12.30
CA ASN A 77 7.57 5.37 12.73
C ASN A 77 7.77 6.63 13.60
N GLU A 78 6.72 7.42 13.85
CA GLU A 78 6.81 8.72 14.53
C GLU A 78 7.47 8.62 15.90
N GLU A 79 6.99 7.72 16.75
CA GLU A 79 7.54 7.55 18.12
C GLU A 79 8.99 7.04 18.08
N PHE A 80 9.30 6.12 17.16
CA PHE A 80 10.67 5.68 16.94
C PHE A 80 11.60 6.87 16.67
N TYR A 81 11.22 7.77 15.76
CA TYR A 81 12.04 8.93 15.42
C TYR A 81 12.14 9.95 16.55
N LYS A 82 11.07 10.18 17.33
CA LYS A 82 11.09 11.05 18.50
C LYS A 82 12.09 10.55 19.53
N GLU A 83 12.07 9.27 19.84
CA GLU A 83 12.98 8.65 20.79
C GLU A 83 14.42 8.66 20.28
N TYR A 84 14.64 8.28 19.04
CA TYR A 84 15.96 8.31 18.42
C TYR A 84 16.57 9.72 18.43
N ARG A 85 15.80 10.74 18.07
CA ARG A 85 16.25 12.15 18.12
C ARG A 85 16.54 12.65 19.55
N ALA A 86 15.91 12.06 20.53
CA ALA A 86 16.18 12.34 21.95
C ALA A 86 17.41 11.60 22.49
N GLY A 87 18.18 10.94 21.63
CA GLY A 87 19.38 10.18 22.00
C GLY A 87 19.09 8.85 22.71
N ARG A 88 17.85 8.35 22.64
CA ARG A 88 17.49 7.04 23.17
C ARG A 88 17.73 5.95 22.11
N HIS A 89 17.68 4.71 22.52
CA HIS A 89 17.79 3.53 21.65
C HIS A 89 16.41 2.85 21.55
N PRO A 90 15.52 3.34 20.65
CA PRO A 90 14.18 2.76 20.53
C PRO A 90 14.20 1.35 19.93
N ASP A 91 13.12 0.60 20.21
CA ASP A 91 12.88 -0.70 19.58
C ASP A 91 12.71 -0.54 18.05
N MET A 92 13.32 -1.44 17.29
CA MET A 92 13.27 -1.46 15.83
C MET A 92 11.94 -2.01 15.25
N ALA A 93 11.10 -2.62 16.07
CA ALA A 93 9.86 -3.24 15.62
C ALA A 93 8.94 -2.33 14.77
N PRO A 94 8.77 -1.01 15.04
CA PRO A 94 8.02 -0.12 14.16
C PRO A 94 8.63 -0.01 12.76
N ILE A 95 9.94 0.07 12.65
CA ILE A 95 10.66 0.16 11.37
C ILE A 95 10.55 -1.16 10.60
N GLU A 96 10.75 -2.29 11.26
CA GLU A 96 10.61 -3.62 10.65
C GLU A 96 9.19 -3.83 10.11
N ARG A 97 8.17 -3.44 10.88
CA ARG A 97 6.77 -3.49 10.46
C ARG A 97 6.50 -2.59 9.25
N PHE A 98 7.05 -1.37 9.24
CA PHE A 98 6.93 -0.45 8.10
C PHE A 98 7.52 -1.07 6.82
N LEU A 99 8.74 -1.60 6.89
CA LEU A 99 9.40 -2.26 5.76
C LEU A 99 8.63 -3.49 5.27
N ALA A 100 8.14 -4.32 6.19
CA ALA A 100 7.33 -5.50 5.87
C ALA A 100 5.96 -5.15 5.26
N SER A 101 5.49 -3.92 5.48
CA SER A 101 4.20 -3.40 4.98
C SER A 101 4.29 -2.65 3.66
N ASN A 102 5.42 -2.77 2.92
CA ASN A 102 5.50 -2.20 1.57
C ASN A 102 4.31 -2.72 0.72
N PRO A 103 3.43 -1.83 0.19
CA PRO A 103 2.16 -2.24 -0.38
C PRO A 103 2.31 -3.15 -1.61
N ALA A 104 3.24 -2.87 -2.52
CA ALA A 104 3.46 -3.73 -3.68
C ALA A 104 3.98 -5.12 -3.26
N SER A 105 4.91 -5.17 -2.30
CA SER A 105 5.44 -6.43 -1.77
C SER A 105 4.40 -7.27 -1.03
N VAL A 106 3.49 -6.62 -0.30
CA VAL A 106 2.36 -7.30 0.38
C VAL A 106 1.44 -7.93 -0.66
N LEU A 107 1.04 -7.19 -1.70
CA LEU A 107 0.19 -7.71 -2.77
C LEU A 107 0.90 -8.84 -3.55
N ALA A 108 2.17 -8.64 -3.91
CA ALA A 108 2.93 -9.65 -4.65
C ALA A 108 2.98 -10.98 -3.89
N ARG A 109 3.22 -10.94 -2.58
CA ARG A 109 3.20 -12.14 -1.74
C ARG A 109 1.80 -12.73 -1.61
N GLU A 110 0.78 -11.90 -1.35
CA GLU A 110 -0.61 -12.34 -1.17
C GLU A 110 -1.15 -13.07 -2.40
N PHE A 111 -0.86 -12.57 -3.60
CA PHE A 111 -1.33 -13.15 -4.85
C PHE A 111 -0.28 -14.03 -5.55
N GLN A 112 0.86 -14.29 -4.90
CA GLN A 112 1.97 -15.09 -5.46
C GLN A 112 2.42 -14.59 -6.84
N ALA A 113 2.45 -13.28 -7.01
CA ALA A 113 2.85 -12.62 -8.25
C ALA A 113 4.33 -12.91 -8.57
N ARG A 114 4.61 -13.27 -9.82
CA ARG A 114 5.95 -13.67 -10.30
C ARG A 114 6.56 -12.70 -11.31
N GLY A 115 5.85 -11.63 -11.65
CA GLY A 115 6.31 -10.56 -12.50
C GLY A 115 7.03 -9.45 -11.73
N PRO A 116 7.28 -8.30 -12.38
CA PRO A 116 7.86 -7.13 -11.74
C PRO A 116 7.03 -6.66 -10.54
N CYS A 117 7.72 -6.19 -9.49
CA CYS A 117 7.08 -5.69 -8.28
C CYS A 117 7.73 -4.38 -7.85
N GLN A 118 6.95 -3.30 -7.78
CA GLN A 118 7.46 -1.98 -7.44
C GLN A 118 6.44 -1.15 -6.66
N THR A 119 6.92 -0.41 -5.65
CA THR A 119 6.19 0.71 -5.07
C THR A 119 6.76 2.00 -5.65
N VAL A 120 5.88 2.87 -6.16
CA VAL A 120 6.22 4.17 -6.75
C VAL A 120 5.87 5.27 -5.76
N VAL A 121 6.80 6.20 -5.55
CA VAL A 121 6.60 7.38 -4.72
C VAL A 121 6.88 8.63 -5.54
N ASN A 122 5.83 9.31 -5.96
CA ASN A 122 5.89 10.55 -6.73
C ASN A 122 4.73 11.49 -6.32
N ALA A 123 4.61 11.72 -5.02
CA ALA A 123 3.56 12.56 -4.44
C ALA A 123 2.16 12.24 -5.04
N CYS A 124 1.39 13.24 -5.43
CA CYS A 124 0.03 13.09 -5.98
C CYS A 124 -0.03 12.30 -7.30
N ALA A 125 1.09 12.15 -8.01
CA ALA A 125 1.17 11.42 -9.28
C ALA A 125 1.43 9.91 -9.11
N SER A 126 1.75 9.44 -7.90
CA SER A 126 2.20 8.06 -7.64
C SER A 126 1.27 6.99 -8.21
N GLY A 127 -0.04 7.14 -8.04
CA GLY A 127 -1.03 6.19 -8.55
C GLY A 127 -1.07 6.14 -10.08
N THR A 128 -1.02 7.30 -10.73
CA THR A 128 -0.97 7.41 -12.19
C THR A 128 0.31 6.81 -12.75
N ASP A 129 1.45 7.10 -12.12
CA ASP A 129 2.74 6.55 -12.50
C ASP A 129 2.79 5.02 -12.36
N ALA A 130 2.18 4.49 -11.31
CA ALA A 130 2.06 3.04 -11.12
C ALA A 130 1.27 2.37 -12.27
N VAL A 131 0.17 2.98 -12.72
CA VAL A 131 -0.60 2.50 -13.87
C VAL A 131 0.22 2.58 -15.16
N GLY A 132 0.94 3.70 -15.37
CA GLY A 132 1.83 3.90 -16.52
C GLY A 132 2.97 2.88 -16.58
N ALA A 133 3.60 2.63 -15.43
CA ALA A 133 4.64 1.60 -15.30
C ALA A 133 4.09 0.20 -15.61
N GLY A 134 2.94 -0.15 -15.03
CA GLY A 134 2.28 -1.42 -15.29
C GLY A 134 1.96 -1.65 -16.76
N ALA A 135 1.39 -0.64 -17.43
CA ALA A 135 1.12 -0.68 -18.85
C ALA A 135 2.40 -0.87 -19.69
N SER A 136 3.50 -0.27 -19.27
CA SER A 136 4.81 -0.41 -19.92
C SER A 136 5.36 -1.83 -19.75
N TRP A 137 5.21 -2.47 -18.61
CA TRP A 137 5.62 -3.84 -18.38
C TRP A 137 4.88 -4.85 -19.26
N ILE A 138 3.56 -4.66 -19.44
CA ILE A 138 2.76 -5.50 -20.35
C ILE A 138 3.25 -5.32 -21.79
N ARG A 139 3.45 -4.08 -22.26
CA ARG A 139 3.96 -3.80 -23.61
C ARG A 139 5.35 -4.37 -23.87
N ALA A 140 6.20 -4.36 -22.84
CA ALA A 140 7.53 -4.94 -22.89
C ALA A 140 7.54 -6.49 -22.74
N GLY A 141 6.40 -7.14 -22.57
CA GLY A 141 6.30 -8.59 -22.38
C GLY A 141 6.85 -9.09 -21.04
N LEU A 142 7.01 -8.24 -20.04
CA LEU A 142 7.53 -8.60 -18.72
C LEU A 142 6.49 -9.31 -17.86
N CYS A 143 5.21 -9.02 -18.08
CA CYS A 143 4.08 -9.70 -17.42
C CYS A 143 2.85 -9.77 -18.33
N ASP A 144 1.91 -10.63 -17.98
CA ASP A 144 0.68 -10.87 -18.72
C ASP A 144 -0.50 -10.08 -18.11
N ILE A 145 -0.44 -9.88 -16.80
CA ILE A 145 -1.40 -9.11 -16.00
C ILE A 145 -0.59 -8.21 -15.07
N VAL A 146 -1.10 -7.00 -14.78
CA VAL A 146 -0.55 -6.14 -13.75
C VAL A 146 -1.64 -5.68 -12.79
N LEU A 147 -1.36 -5.76 -11.49
CA LEU A 147 -2.13 -5.11 -10.43
C LEU A 147 -1.50 -3.73 -10.21
N ALA A 148 -2.16 -2.68 -10.68
CA ALA A 148 -1.63 -1.33 -10.63
C ALA A 148 -2.65 -0.34 -10.07
N GLY A 149 -2.19 0.61 -9.28
CA GLY A 149 -3.04 1.65 -8.68
C GLY A 149 -2.34 2.39 -7.56
N GLY A 150 -3.09 3.12 -6.75
CA GLY A 150 -2.56 3.86 -5.62
C GLY A 150 -3.33 3.60 -4.32
N ALA A 151 -2.64 3.73 -3.20
CA ALA A 151 -3.25 3.66 -1.87
C ALA A 151 -2.46 4.52 -0.87
N ASP A 152 -3.19 5.33 -0.11
CA ASP A 152 -2.65 6.10 1.02
C ASP A 152 -3.63 6.09 2.19
N GLU A 153 -3.12 6.06 3.40
CA GLU A 153 -3.90 6.34 4.60
C GLU A 153 -3.85 7.83 4.94
N LEU A 154 -4.83 8.32 5.70
CA LEU A 154 -4.82 9.69 6.19
C LEU A 154 -3.64 9.90 7.14
N CYS A 155 -2.89 10.96 6.89
CA CYS A 155 -1.76 11.39 7.70
C CYS A 155 -2.05 12.76 8.32
N ARG A 156 -1.68 12.95 9.61
CA ARG A 156 -1.91 14.20 10.33
C ARG A 156 -1.03 15.34 9.85
N ASP A 157 0.12 15.02 9.28
CA ASP A 157 1.18 15.99 9.00
C ASP A 157 1.34 16.31 7.50
N LEU A 158 0.38 15.88 6.69
CA LEU A 158 0.32 16.18 5.25
C LEU A 158 -0.83 17.11 4.87
#